data_1e9221daafc70c942aca5f3e01cdbfc6
#
_entry.id   1e9221daafc70c942aca5f3e01cdbfc6
#
_cell.length_a   1.000
_cell.length_b   1.000
_cell.length_c   1.000
_cell.angle_alpha   90.00
_cell.angle_beta   90.00
_cell.angle_gamma   90.00
#
_symmetry.space_group_name_H-M   'P 1'
#
loop_
_entity.id
_entity.type
_entity.pdbx_description
1 polymer ?
#
loop_
_entity_poly.entity_id
_entity_poly.type
_entity_poly.pdbx_seq_one_letter_code
_entity_poly.pdbx_strand_id
1 'polypeptide(L)'
;MKKLLFSLLLLCGLNLHAQKTYLHCGQIIDVAKGKTLSEKTIVVSGNTIESILNGYVNGSDTDTHIDLKKQVVMPGFIDMHVHIEHESNPRTYMNRFTENEADVALGATVYAKRTLMAGFTTVRDLGGSGVNIALRKAIAKGTVMGPRIFTAGKAIGTTGGHADPTNGRSYDLMGDPGPREGVVNSPADARKAVRQRYKDGADVIKITATGGVLSVAKNGQNPQFTADELAAIVSTAKDYGMLTAAHAHGDEGMKRAIIAGIKTIEHGTLMEPSTMDLMVKYDAYLVPTISAGKAAAANAAIPGYFPEVIAKKALEIGPRSQSTFAMAYKKGVKIAFGTDAGVSPHGDNAKEFGFMVAAGMPVMEAIAAATITNANLLGYADSLGQLKAGYTADIVAVNEHPEKNVTTLEQVVFVMKEGTVFKEKNKEVLRDY
;
A
#
# COMPACT_ATOMS: atom_id res chain seq x y z
N MET A 1 -14.58 -7.86 -76.01
CA MET A 1 -15.62 -7.68 -74.98
C MET A 1 -15.19 -8.35 -73.69
N LYS A 2 -14.61 -7.61 -72.77
CA LYS A 2 -14.15 -8.10 -71.47
C LYS A 2 -15.23 -7.80 -70.44
N LYS A 3 -15.81 -8.84 -69.85
CA LYS A 3 -16.78 -8.71 -68.77
C LYS A 3 -16.04 -8.48 -67.48
N LEU A 4 -16.21 -7.29 -66.87
CA LEU A 4 -15.74 -6.97 -65.50
C LEU A 4 -16.75 -7.55 -64.49
N LEU A 5 -16.33 -8.56 -63.72
CA LEU A 5 -17.09 -9.04 -62.59
C LEU A 5 -16.73 -8.10 -61.39
N PHE A 6 -17.70 -7.34 -60.91
CA PHE A 6 -17.60 -6.56 -59.68
C PHE A 6 -18.05 -7.48 -58.52
N SER A 7 -17.09 -8.00 -57.75
CA SER A 7 -17.35 -8.71 -56.48
C SER A 7 -17.59 -7.68 -55.38
N LEU A 8 -18.84 -7.56 -54.98
CA LEU A 8 -19.28 -6.77 -53.83
C LEU A 8 -18.91 -7.54 -52.55
N LEU A 9 -17.79 -7.20 -51.92
CA LEU A 9 -17.47 -7.69 -50.56
C LEU A 9 -18.40 -7.01 -49.55
N LEU A 10 -19.43 -7.72 -49.12
CA LEU A 10 -20.24 -7.35 -47.97
C LEU A 10 -19.36 -7.47 -46.71
N LEU A 11 -18.75 -6.37 -46.24
CA LEU A 11 -18.17 -6.29 -44.91
C LEU A 11 -19.34 -6.31 -43.90
N CYS A 12 -19.74 -7.51 -43.45
CA CYS A 12 -20.47 -7.66 -42.20
C CYS A 12 -19.57 -7.19 -41.08
N GLY A 13 -19.70 -5.95 -40.63
CA GLY A 13 -19.15 -5.45 -39.42
C GLY A 13 -19.69 -6.28 -38.24
N LEU A 14 -18.95 -7.32 -37.84
CA LEU A 14 -19.17 -7.96 -36.56
C LEU A 14 -18.91 -6.90 -35.50
N ASN A 15 -19.98 -6.29 -35.00
CA ASN A 15 -19.93 -5.55 -33.75
C ASN A 15 -19.55 -6.56 -32.64
N LEU A 16 -18.24 -6.79 -32.43
CA LEU A 16 -17.72 -7.46 -31.26
C LEU A 16 -18.06 -6.56 -30.06
N HIS A 17 -19.27 -6.68 -29.53
CA HIS A 17 -19.57 -6.11 -28.22
C HIS A 17 -18.68 -6.84 -27.22
N ALA A 18 -17.75 -6.10 -26.61
CA ALA A 18 -16.96 -6.66 -25.51
C ALA A 18 -17.92 -7.14 -24.41
N GLN A 19 -17.81 -8.40 -24.02
CA GLN A 19 -18.58 -9.00 -22.94
C GLN A 19 -18.48 -8.12 -21.69
N LYS A 20 -19.62 -7.76 -21.11
CA LYS A 20 -19.71 -6.95 -19.89
C LYS A 20 -19.96 -7.84 -18.67
N THR A 21 -19.61 -7.31 -17.51
CA THR A 21 -19.93 -7.94 -16.22
C THR A 21 -20.91 -7.05 -15.46
N TYR A 22 -22.04 -7.62 -15.06
CA TYR A 22 -23.10 -6.99 -14.27
C TYR A 22 -23.03 -7.49 -12.84
N LEU A 23 -22.67 -6.62 -11.89
CA LEU A 23 -22.64 -6.95 -10.46
C LEU A 23 -23.91 -6.41 -9.80
N HIS A 24 -24.79 -7.29 -9.34
CA HIS A 24 -26.00 -6.93 -8.61
C HIS A 24 -25.66 -6.73 -7.13
N CYS A 25 -25.56 -5.49 -6.68
CA CYS A 25 -25.09 -5.12 -5.35
C CYS A 25 -26.26 -4.81 -4.42
N GLY A 26 -26.34 -5.47 -3.25
CA GLY A 26 -27.35 -5.15 -2.23
C GLY A 26 -27.13 -3.77 -1.64
N GLN A 27 -25.91 -3.46 -1.29
CA GLN A 27 -25.47 -2.15 -0.79
C GLN A 27 -24.14 -1.75 -1.45
N ILE A 28 -23.95 -0.46 -1.67
CA ILE A 28 -22.69 0.13 -2.14
C ILE A 28 -22.29 1.25 -1.18
N ILE A 29 -21.05 1.27 -0.72
CA ILE A 29 -20.49 2.39 0.02
C ILE A 29 -19.96 3.43 -0.97
N ASP A 30 -20.62 4.59 -1.04
CA ASP A 30 -20.14 5.80 -1.73
C ASP A 30 -19.16 6.52 -0.79
N VAL A 31 -17.88 6.20 -0.92
CA VAL A 31 -16.80 6.71 -0.05
C VAL A 31 -16.60 8.22 -0.19
N ALA A 32 -16.98 8.81 -1.33
CA ALA A 32 -16.86 10.24 -1.55
C ALA A 32 -17.90 11.05 -0.78
N LYS A 33 -19.10 10.45 -0.56
CA LYS A 33 -20.20 11.09 0.16
C LYS A 33 -20.40 10.54 1.57
N GLY A 34 -19.66 9.50 1.96
CA GLY A 34 -19.87 8.81 3.24
C GLY A 34 -21.28 8.23 3.38
N LYS A 35 -21.86 7.68 2.29
CA LYS A 35 -23.25 7.19 2.26
C LYS A 35 -23.33 5.77 1.71
N THR A 36 -24.37 5.05 2.12
CA THR A 36 -24.71 3.75 1.58
C THR A 36 -25.85 3.88 0.56
N LEU A 37 -25.66 3.30 -0.62
CA LEU A 37 -26.66 3.21 -1.69
C LEU A 37 -27.17 1.78 -1.73
N SER A 38 -28.49 1.59 -1.85
CA SER A 38 -29.11 0.25 -1.90
C SER A 38 -29.51 -0.11 -3.33
N GLU A 39 -29.51 -1.42 -3.61
CA GLU A 39 -30.04 -2.02 -4.84
C GLU A 39 -29.49 -1.35 -6.11
N LYS A 40 -28.23 -1.58 -6.41
CA LYS A 40 -27.54 -1.06 -7.59
C LYS A 40 -26.97 -2.19 -8.43
N THR A 41 -26.82 -1.91 -9.73
CA THR A 41 -26.02 -2.72 -10.64
C THR A 41 -24.79 -1.93 -11.07
N ILE A 42 -23.59 -2.48 -10.80
CA ILE A 42 -22.35 -1.98 -11.38
C ILE A 42 -22.13 -2.71 -12.69
N VAL A 43 -21.97 -1.96 -13.77
CA VAL A 43 -21.63 -2.50 -15.10
C VAL A 43 -20.16 -2.27 -15.35
N VAL A 44 -19.42 -3.35 -15.58
CA VAL A 44 -17.98 -3.32 -15.89
C VAL A 44 -17.76 -3.71 -17.34
N SER A 45 -16.97 -2.93 -18.05
CA SER A 45 -16.53 -3.17 -19.42
C SER A 45 -15.01 -3.15 -19.48
N GLY A 46 -14.41 -4.27 -19.85
CA GLY A 46 -12.95 -4.43 -19.79
C GLY A 46 -12.44 -4.22 -18.36
N ASN A 47 -11.58 -3.24 -18.14
CA ASN A 47 -10.99 -2.94 -16.85
C ASN A 47 -11.65 -1.76 -16.10
N THR A 48 -12.74 -1.19 -16.61
CA THR A 48 -13.36 0.03 -16.08
C THR A 48 -14.82 -0.18 -15.70
N ILE A 49 -15.29 0.59 -14.74
CA ILE A 49 -16.72 0.74 -14.43
C ILE A 49 -17.34 1.60 -15.53
N GLU A 50 -18.24 1.03 -16.31
CA GLU A 50 -18.97 1.74 -17.37
C GLU A 50 -20.08 2.61 -16.77
N SER A 51 -20.88 2.03 -15.86
CA SER A 51 -22.00 2.72 -15.23
C SER A 51 -22.42 2.09 -13.92
N ILE A 52 -23.19 2.85 -13.12
CA ILE A 52 -23.88 2.36 -11.92
C ILE A 52 -25.36 2.67 -12.09
N LEU A 53 -26.17 1.62 -12.20
CA LEU A 53 -27.60 1.69 -12.49
C LEU A 53 -28.43 1.48 -11.23
N ASN A 54 -29.66 2.00 -11.22
CA ASN A 54 -30.62 1.75 -10.17
C ASN A 54 -31.28 0.38 -10.37
N GLY A 55 -31.50 -0.36 -9.29
CA GLY A 55 -32.07 -1.70 -9.30
C GLY A 55 -31.14 -2.76 -9.87
N TYR A 56 -31.67 -3.95 -10.08
CA TYR A 56 -30.95 -5.11 -10.62
C TYR A 56 -31.24 -5.23 -12.13
N VAL A 57 -30.33 -4.68 -12.93
CA VAL A 57 -30.42 -4.66 -14.39
C VAL A 57 -29.57 -5.79 -14.94
N ASN A 58 -30.15 -6.57 -15.86
CA ASN A 58 -29.45 -7.62 -16.59
C ASN A 58 -28.93 -7.08 -17.94
N GLY A 59 -27.80 -7.61 -18.36
CA GLY A 59 -27.28 -7.45 -19.71
C GLY A 59 -27.85 -8.47 -20.68
N SER A 60 -27.13 -8.73 -21.76
CA SER A 60 -27.45 -9.81 -22.70
C SER A 60 -27.09 -11.18 -22.10
N ASP A 61 -27.59 -12.26 -22.77
CA ASP A 61 -27.28 -13.65 -22.37
C ASP A 61 -25.77 -13.99 -22.47
N THR A 62 -25.01 -13.19 -23.22
CA THR A 62 -23.55 -13.37 -23.36
C THR A 62 -22.75 -12.65 -22.27
N ASP A 63 -23.40 -11.77 -21.50
CA ASP A 63 -22.75 -11.02 -20.42
C ASP A 63 -22.61 -11.87 -19.15
N THR A 64 -21.62 -11.52 -18.32
CA THR A 64 -21.43 -12.17 -17.02
C THR A 64 -22.28 -11.50 -15.95
N HIS A 65 -22.97 -12.30 -15.13
CA HIS A 65 -23.78 -11.82 -14.01
C HIS A 65 -23.24 -12.33 -12.68
N ILE A 66 -22.95 -11.41 -11.75
CA ILE A 66 -22.44 -11.71 -10.41
C ILE A 66 -23.44 -11.25 -9.37
N ASP A 67 -23.92 -12.16 -8.54
CA ASP A 67 -24.89 -11.89 -7.48
C ASP A 67 -24.21 -11.49 -6.18
N LEU A 68 -24.24 -10.20 -5.87
CA LEU A 68 -23.80 -9.58 -4.62
C LEU A 68 -24.98 -8.89 -3.87
N LYS A 69 -26.22 -9.36 -4.07
CA LYS A 69 -27.42 -8.75 -3.47
C LYS A 69 -27.46 -8.82 -1.95
N LYS A 70 -26.70 -9.72 -1.35
CA LYS A 70 -26.60 -9.88 0.12
C LYS A 70 -25.35 -9.23 0.72
N GLN A 71 -24.50 -8.65 -0.13
CA GLN A 71 -23.20 -8.10 0.24
C GLN A 71 -23.21 -6.57 0.26
N VAL A 72 -22.24 -6.02 0.99
CA VAL A 72 -21.87 -4.61 0.97
C VAL A 72 -20.64 -4.46 0.11
N VAL A 73 -20.77 -3.71 -0.97
CA VAL A 73 -19.75 -3.52 -2.01
C VAL A 73 -19.07 -2.17 -1.81
N MET A 74 -17.75 -2.11 -2.00
CA MET A 74 -16.95 -0.90 -1.87
C MET A 74 -15.76 -0.94 -2.83
N PRO A 75 -15.05 0.20 -3.04
CA PRO A 75 -13.84 0.21 -3.84
C PRO A 75 -12.79 -0.75 -3.24
N GLY A 76 -11.95 -1.33 -4.10
CA GLY A 76 -10.78 -2.07 -3.67
C GLY A 76 -9.90 -1.24 -2.74
N PHE A 77 -9.40 -1.84 -1.66
CA PHE A 77 -8.59 -1.16 -0.67
C PHE A 77 -7.19 -0.84 -1.20
N ILE A 78 -6.64 0.27 -0.72
CA ILE A 78 -5.29 0.75 -1.03
C ILE A 78 -4.52 0.82 0.30
N ASP A 79 -3.40 0.10 0.39
CA ASP A 79 -2.50 0.13 1.54
C ASP A 79 -1.25 0.95 1.20
N MET A 80 -1.02 2.05 1.91
CA MET A 80 0.07 2.99 1.62
C MET A 80 1.40 2.62 2.26
N HIS A 81 1.47 1.49 2.98
CA HIS A 81 2.71 1.02 3.56
C HIS A 81 2.74 -0.50 3.68
N VAL A 82 3.44 -1.14 2.77
CA VAL A 82 3.74 -2.58 2.85
C VAL A 82 5.22 -2.82 2.53
N HIS A 83 5.71 -4.00 2.88
CA HIS A 83 6.98 -4.59 2.47
C HIS A 83 6.72 -5.94 1.82
N ILE A 84 6.35 -5.92 0.54
CA ILE A 84 5.81 -7.08 -0.17
C ILE A 84 6.82 -8.23 -0.38
N GLU A 85 8.11 -7.96 -0.18
CA GLU A 85 9.19 -8.93 -0.39
C GLU A 85 9.42 -9.86 0.80
N HIS A 86 8.91 -9.56 1.98
CA HIS A 86 9.19 -10.36 3.18
C HIS A 86 8.03 -10.36 4.17
N GLU A 87 8.10 -11.27 5.12
CA GLU A 87 7.22 -11.36 6.27
C GLU A 87 8.04 -11.72 7.50
N SER A 88 7.81 -11.00 8.62
CA SER A 88 8.56 -11.18 9.86
C SER A 88 8.43 -12.61 10.40
N ASN A 89 9.55 -13.22 10.72
CA ASN A 89 9.62 -14.54 11.31
C ASN A 89 10.92 -14.67 12.14
N PRO A 90 11.07 -15.71 13.00
CA PRO A 90 12.25 -15.86 13.84
C PRO A 90 13.58 -16.00 13.08
N ARG A 91 13.52 -16.33 11.79
CA ARG A 91 14.70 -16.47 10.93
C ARG A 91 15.01 -15.23 10.09
N THR A 92 14.23 -14.15 10.19
CA THR A 92 14.36 -12.94 9.35
C THR A 92 15.81 -12.42 9.28
N TYR A 93 16.54 -12.45 10.39
CA TYR A 93 17.95 -11.99 10.41
C TYR A 93 18.90 -12.99 9.76
N MET A 94 18.64 -14.28 9.87
CA MET A 94 19.43 -15.33 9.21
C MET A 94 19.16 -15.35 7.70
N ASN A 95 17.91 -15.19 7.28
CA ASN A 95 17.49 -15.21 5.88
C ASN A 95 18.29 -14.20 5.04
N ARG A 96 18.66 -13.04 5.61
CA ARG A 96 19.50 -12.04 4.95
C ARG A 96 20.88 -12.55 4.51
N PHE A 97 21.34 -13.69 5.02
CA PHE A 97 22.60 -14.31 4.68
C PHE A 97 22.44 -15.58 3.83
N THR A 98 21.23 -16.15 3.78
CA THR A 98 20.96 -17.45 3.17
C THR A 98 20.04 -17.39 1.96
N GLU A 99 19.27 -16.30 1.79
CA GLU A 99 18.35 -16.11 0.66
C GLU A 99 18.97 -15.22 -0.41
N ASN A 100 18.77 -15.61 -1.67
CA ASN A 100 19.10 -14.83 -2.85
C ASN A 100 17.86 -14.09 -3.37
N GLU A 101 18.03 -13.19 -4.33
CA GLU A 101 16.92 -12.45 -4.94
C GLU A 101 15.82 -13.35 -5.53
N ALA A 102 16.20 -14.54 -6.03
CA ALA A 102 15.24 -15.53 -6.55
C ALA A 102 14.34 -16.11 -5.44
N ASP A 103 14.93 -16.40 -4.26
CA ASP A 103 14.18 -16.91 -3.10
C ASP A 103 13.19 -15.85 -2.61
N VAL A 104 13.66 -14.59 -2.50
CA VAL A 104 12.83 -13.43 -2.15
C VAL A 104 11.70 -13.24 -3.17
N ALA A 105 11.99 -13.35 -4.47
CA ALA A 105 10.98 -13.15 -5.52
C ALA A 105 9.88 -14.21 -5.46
N LEU A 106 10.23 -15.48 -5.24
CA LEU A 106 9.25 -16.57 -5.11
C LEU A 106 8.39 -16.37 -3.85
N GLY A 107 8.99 -16.03 -2.71
CA GLY A 107 8.27 -15.71 -1.47
C GLY A 107 7.31 -14.54 -1.65
N ALA A 108 7.75 -13.48 -2.31
CA ALA A 108 6.97 -12.28 -2.57
C ALA A 108 5.68 -12.55 -3.38
N THR A 109 5.67 -13.56 -4.25
CA THR A 109 4.44 -13.96 -4.97
C THR A 109 3.34 -14.45 -4.05
N VAL A 110 3.70 -15.16 -2.97
CA VAL A 110 2.77 -15.64 -1.95
C VAL A 110 2.18 -14.46 -1.17
N TYR A 111 3.03 -13.53 -0.77
CA TYR A 111 2.61 -12.34 -0.03
C TYR A 111 1.71 -11.43 -0.86
N ALA A 112 2.06 -11.21 -2.12
CA ALA A 112 1.25 -10.45 -3.07
C ALA A 112 -0.15 -11.06 -3.25
N LYS A 113 -0.23 -12.37 -3.42
CA LYS A 113 -1.49 -13.10 -3.52
C LYS A 113 -2.34 -12.92 -2.25
N ARG A 114 -1.77 -13.14 -1.06
CA ARG A 114 -2.49 -12.98 0.22
C ARG A 114 -3.05 -11.57 0.39
N THR A 115 -2.25 -10.54 0.07
CA THR A 115 -2.64 -9.14 0.12
C THR A 115 -3.81 -8.84 -0.81
N LEU A 116 -3.78 -9.31 -2.07
CA LEU A 116 -4.89 -9.15 -3.01
C LEU A 116 -6.16 -9.86 -2.51
N MET A 117 -6.03 -11.11 -2.03
CA MET A 117 -7.17 -11.92 -1.55
C MET A 117 -7.81 -11.35 -0.27
N ALA A 118 -7.10 -10.50 0.47
CA ALA A 118 -7.64 -9.72 1.59
C ALA A 118 -8.37 -8.44 1.15
N GLY A 119 -8.46 -8.17 -0.17
CA GLY A 119 -9.18 -7.02 -0.71
C GLY A 119 -8.32 -5.79 -1.02
N PHE A 120 -7.01 -5.86 -0.82
CA PHE A 120 -6.09 -4.78 -1.16
C PHE A 120 -5.68 -4.90 -2.61
N THR A 121 -6.38 -4.16 -3.49
CA THR A 121 -6.15 -4.18 -4.95
C THR A 121 -4.97 -3.32 -5.37
N THR A 122 -4.55 -2.39 -4.51
CA THR A 122 -3.40 -1.52 -4.71
C THR A 122 -2.59 -1.40 -3.43
N VAL A 123 -1.26 -1.38 -3.55
CA VAL A 123 -0.34 -1.15 -2.42
C VAL A 123 0.78 -0.18 -2.79
N ARG A 124 1.28 0.56 -1.79
CA ARG A 124 2.55 1.28 -1.86
C ARG A 124 3.58 0.51 -1.04
N ASP A 125 4.56 -0.09 -1.73
CA ASP A 125 5.68 -0.79 -1.12
C ASP A 125 6.81 0.20 -0.81
N LEU A 126 7.18 0.31 0.46
CA LEU A 126 8.11 1.34 0.94
C LEU A 126 9.52 0.82 1.24
N GLY A 127 9.92 -0.20 0.55
CA GLY A 127 11.31 -0.63 0.54
C GLY A 127 11.50 -2.14 0.53
N GLY A 128 12.46 -2.55 -0.25
CA GLY A 128 12.87 -3.93 -0.42
C GLY A 128 14.27 -4.02 -1.03
N SER A 129 14.57 -5.15 -1.65
CA SER A 129 15.85 -5.41 -2.32
C SER A 129 15.92 -4.80 -3.74
N GLY A 130 14.76 -4.52 -4.33
CA GLY A 130 14.56 -4.19 -5.75
C GLY A 130 13.78 -5.28 -6.50
N VAL A 131 13.57 -6.44 -5.90
CA VAL A 131 12.67 -7.49 -6.39
C VAL A 131 11.23 -6.99 -6.51
N ASN A 132 10.79 -6.08 -5.64
CA ASN A 132 9.49 -5.41 -5.70
C ASN A 132 9.21 -4.75 -7.06
N ILE A 133 10.21 -4.20 -7.73
CA ILE A 133 10.08 -3.64 -9.09
C ILE A 133 9.83 -4.75 -10.12
N ALA A 134 10.52 -5.88 -10.00
CA ALA A 134 10.31 -7.05 -10.86
C ALA A 134 8.93 -7.68 -10.62
N LEU A 135 8.52 -7.82 -9.37
CA LEU A 135 7.21 -8.31 -8.96
C LEU A 135 6.08 -7.43 -9.53
N ARG A 136 6.19 -6.09 -9.41
CA ARG A 136 5.23 -5.15 -10.02
C ARG A 136 5.06 -5.41 -11.52
N LYS A 137 6.18 -5.59 -12.24
CA LYS A 137 6.15 -5.87 -13.67
C LYS A 137 5.51 -7.22 -14.00
N ALA A 138 5.78 -8.24 -13.19
CA ALA A 138 5.19 -9.58 -13.36
C ALA A 138 3.67 -9.56 -13.11
N ILE A 139 3.22 -8.85 -12.09
CA ILE A 139 1.79 -8.67 -11.80
C ILE A 139 1.09 -7.88 -12.93
N ALA A 140 1.70 -6.79 -13.41
CA ALA A 140 1.15 -5.98 -14.51
C ALA A 140 1.03 -6.76 -15.83
N LYS A 141 1.90 -7.76 -16.04
CA LYS A 141 1.83 -8.67 -17.21
C LYS A 141 0.85 -9.83 -17.01
N GLY A 142 0.27 -9.99 -15.82
CA GLY A 142 -0.59 -11.13 -15.49
C GLY A 142 0.18 -12.43 -15.20
N THR A 143 1.51 -12.43 -15.16
CA THR A 143 2.32 -13.63 -14.88
C THR A 143 2.22 -14.08 -13.42
N VAL A 144 1.95 -13.13 -12.51
CA VAL A 144 1.82 -13.36 -11.07
C VAL A 144 0.56 -12.67 -10.56
N MET A 145 -0.16 -13.34 -9.68
CA MET A 145 -1.32 -12.78 -8.99
C MET A 145 -0.88 -11.81 -7.87
N GLY A 146 -1.43 -10.61 -7.84
CA GLY A 146 -1.14 -9.63 -6.80
C GLY A 146 -1.81 -8.28 -7.01
N PRO A 147 -1.67 -7.36 -6.05
CA PRO A 147 -2.19 -6.00 -6.15
C PRO A 147 -1.40 -5.17 -7.18
N ARG A 148 -1.95 -4.03 -7.58
CA ARG A 148 -1.17 -2.98 -8.25
C ARG A 148 -0.15 -2.44 -7.26
N ILE A 149 1.13 -2.39 -7.62
CA ILE A 149 2.21 -1.99 -6.73
C ILE A 149 2.81 -0.64 -7.18
N PHE A 150 2.86 0.31 -6.26
CA PHE A 150 3.71 1.50 -6.33
C PHE A 150 4.89 1.27 -5.39
N THR A 151 6.11 1.31 -5.88
CA THR A 151 7.25 0.92 -5.04
C THR A 151 8.35 1.98 -4.94
N ALA A 152 9.00 2.03 -3.78
CA ALA A 152 10.21 2.81 -3.56
C ALA A 152 11.49 2.10 -4.06
N GLY A 153 11.40 0.84 -4.46
CA GLY A 153 12.60 0.03 -4.64
C GLY A 153 13.35 -0.14 -3.32
N LYS A 154 14.58 0.35 -3.22
CA LYS A 154 15.36 0.39 -1.97
C LYS A 154 15.08 1.69 -1.22
N ALA A 155 14.87 1.63 0.09
CA ALA A 155 14.80 2.82 0.94
C ALA A 155 16.16 3.56 0.97
N ILE A 156 16.12 4.85 1.33
CA ILE A 156 17.32 5.69 1.51
C ILE A 156 17.52 5.96 3.00
N GLY A 157 18.71 5.69 3.51
CA GLY A 157 19.15 5.95 4.86
C GLY A 157 20.57 6.53 4.89
N THR A 158 21.10 6.75 6.08
CA THR A 158 22.48 7.19 6.31
C THR A 158 23.35 6.02 6.77
N THR A 159 24.66 6.12 6.72
CA THR A 159 25.57 5.14 7.32
C THR A 159 25.22 4.89 8.79
N GLY A 160 25.03 3.63 9.16
CA GLY A 160 24.59 3.22 10.50
C GLY A 160 23.13 3.56 10.80
N GLY A 161 22.38 4.14 9.85
CA GLY A 161 20.97 4.48 9.98
C GLY A 161 20.04 3.26 9.85
N HIS A 162 18.75 3.46 10.04
CA HIS A 162 17.76 2.37 10.07
C HIS A 162 17.70 1.57 8.77
N ALA A 163 17.85 2.23 7.61
CA ALA A 163 17.85 1.60 6.30
C ALA A 163 19.25 1.22 5.78
N ASP A 164 20.29 1.33 6.58
CA ASP A 164 21.61 0.84 6.18
C ASP A 164 21.59 -0.70 6.08
N PRO A 165 21.77 -1.28 4.89
CA PRO A 165 21.67 -2.72 4.70
C PRO A 165 22.81 -3.50 5.38
N THR A 166 23.87 -2.82 5.82
CA THR A 166 25.05 -3.43 6.42
C THR A 166 24.99 -3.50 7.94
N ASN A 167 23.99 -2.88 8.57
CA ASN A 167 23.84 -2.86 10.02
C ASN A 167 23.83 -4.29 10.62
N GLY A 168 24.75 -4.52 11.57
CA GLY A 168 24.90 -5.81 12.27
C GLY A 168 25.53 -6.92 11.44
N ARG A 169 26.18 -6.58 10.33
CA ARG A 169 26.90 -7.51 9.47
C ARG A 169 28.41 -7.26 9.49
N SER A 170 29.19 -8.30 9.16
CA SER A 170 30.64 -8.17 9.03
C SER A 170 30.97 -7.22 7.87
N TYR A 171 31.88 -6.30 8.11
CA TYR A 171 32.40 -5.37 7.10
C TYR A 171 32.98 -6.11 5.89
N ASP A 172 33.72 -7.20 6.13
CA ASP A 172 34.34 -8.00 5.07
C ASP A 172 33.33 -8.65 4.12
N LEU A 173 32.09 -8.86 4.59
CA LEU A 173 30.99 -9.41 3.76
C LEU A 173 30.23 -8.34 2.99
N MET A 174 30.09 -7.15 3.55
CA MET A 174 29.14 -6.14 3.03
C MET A 174 29.81 -4.90 2.45
N GLY A 175 31.07 -4.65 2.81
CA GLY A 175 31.79 -3.46 2.36
C GLY A 175 31.18 -2.16 2.87
N ASP A 176 31.37 -1.08 2.12
CA ASP A 176 30.91 0.27 2.40
C ASP A 176 29.86 0.68 1.33
N PRO A 177 28.56 0.56 1.62
CA PRO A 177 27.50 0.85 0.66
C PRO A 177 27.35 2.36 0.43
N GLY A 178 26.96 2.73 -0.79
CA GLY A 178 26.75 4.11 -1.19
C GLY A 178 25.31 4.39 -1.67
N PRO A 179 25.12 5.49 -2.45
CA PRO A 179 23.81 5.92 -2.92
C PRO A 179 23.06 4.89 -3.77
N ARG A 180 23.77 3.97 -4.45
CA ARG A 180 23.15 2.87 -5.20
C ARG A 180 22.41 1.89 -4.28
N GLU A 181 23.00 1.56 -3.17
CA GLU A 181 22.41 0.68 -2.15
C GLU A 181 21.42 1.40 -1.25
N GLY A 182 21.39 2.75 -1.30
CA GLY A 182 20.49 3.61 -0.52
C GLY A 182 21.16 4.28 0.66
N VAL A 183 22.51 4.25 0.77
CA VAL A 183 23.23 4.92 1.87
C VAL A 183 23.81 6.25 1.39
N VAL A 184 23.47 7.32 2.10
CA VAL A 184 23.87 8.70 1.76
C VAL A 184 24.41 9.42 2.99
N ASN A 185 25.44 10.28 2.78
CA ASN A 185 26.11 11.02 3.85
C ASN A 185 26.39 12.48 3.42
N SER A 186 25.73 12.93 2.37
CA SER A 186 25.85 14.30 1.87
C SER A 186 24.66 14.67 0.97
N PRO A 187 24.41 15.99 0.74
CA PRO A 187 23.44 16.42 -0.27
C PRO A 187 23.70 15.90 -1.68
N ALA A 188 24.97 15.67 -2.03
CA ALA A 188 25.34 15.12 -3.34
C ALA A 188 24.95 13.64 -3.46
N ASP A 189 25.21 12.84 -2.43
CA ASP A 189 24.79 11.44 -2.33
C ASP A 189 23.27 11.33 -2.35
N ALA A 190 22.58 12.19 -1.59
CA ALA A 190 21.13 12.25 -1.53
C ALA A 190 20.51 12.43 -2.93
N ARG A 191 21.00 13.42 -3.70
CA ARG A 191 20.57 13.62 -5.10
C ARG A 191 20.88 12.41 -5.99
N LYS A 192 22.06 11.81 -5.81
CA LYS A 192 22.44 10.61 -6.57
C LYS A 192 21.53 9.43 -6.24
N ALA A 193 21.19 9.22 -4.97
CA ALA A 193 20.29 8.14 -4.55
C ALA A 193 18.89 8.29 -5.13
N VAL A 194 18.29 9.50 -5.09
CA VAL A 194 16.97 9.77 -5.70
C VAL A 194 16.99 9.48 -7.19
N ARG A 195 17.99 9.96 -7.92
CA ARG A 195 18.16 9.70 -9.37
C ARG A 195 18.36 8.22 -9.67
N GLN A 196 19.05 7.49 -8.78
CA GLN A 196 19.20 6.05 -8.90
C GLN A 196 17.84 5.35 -8.75
N ARG A 197 17.00 5.72 -7.76
CA ARG A 197 15.64 5.17 -7.60
C ARG A 197 14.80 5.40 -8.86
N TYR A 198 14.82 6.63 -9.39
CA TYR A 198 14.14 6.94 -10.64
C TYR A 198 14.63 6.07 -11.81
N LYS A 199 15.96 5.94 -11.98
CA LYS A 199 16.57 5.09 -13.01
C LYS A 199 16.16 3.62 -12.89
N ASP A 200 16.08 3.10 -11.66
CA ASP A 200 15.71 1.72 -11.37
C ASP A 200 14.21 1.47 -11.62
N GLY A 201 13.42 2.56 -11.71
CA GLY A 201 11.99 2.51 -11.98
C GLY A 201 11.13 2.52 -10.72
N ALA A 202 11.61 3.10 -9.62
CA ALA A 202 10.78 3.37 -8.44
C ALA A 202 9.72 4.43 -8.76
N ASP A 203 8.56 4.34 -8.08
CA ASP A 203 7.43 5.26 -8.23
C ASP A 203 7.46 6.35 -7.14
N VAL A 204 8.07 6.06 -5.99
CA VAL A 204 8.11 6.93 -4.81
C VAL A 204 9.51 6.91 -4.20
N ILE A 205 9.82 7.91 -3.38
CA ILE A 205 11.05 7.95 -2.58
C ILE A 205 10.70 7.66 -1.12
N LYS A 206 11.36 6.67 -0.54
CA LYS A 206 11.29 6.35 0.90
C LYS A 206 12.61 6.65 1.56
N ILE A 207 12.55 7.38 2.68
CA ILE A 207 13.70 7.59 3.58
C ILE A 207 13.41 7.03 4.98
N THR A 208 14.47 6.88 5.78
CA THR A 208 14.37 6.63 7.21
C THR A 208 14.88 7.85 7.98
N ALA A 209 13.94 8.77 8.32
CA ALA A 209 14.27 10.05 8.96
C ALA A 209 14.77 9.90 10.41
N THR A 210 14.43 8.79 11.05
CA THR A 210 14.90 8.42 12.40
C THR A 210 15.43 7.01 12.45
N GLY A 211 16.04 6.63 13.57
CA GLY A 211 16.24 5.23 13.93
C GLY A 211 14.91 4.47 13.91
N GLY A 212 14.98 3.14 13.90
CA GLY A 212 13.81 2.28 13.83
C GLY A 212 13.84 1.14 14.84
N VAL A 213 12.67 0.52 15.04
CA VAL A 213 12.49 -0.58 15.99
C VAL A 213 13.23 -1.83 15.51
N LEU A 214 13.04 -2.23 14.26
CA LEU A 214 13.50 -3.52 13.75
C LEU A 214 14.93 -3.53 13.17
N SER A 215 15.73 -2.47 13.38
CA SER A 215 17.15 -2.49 13.09
C SER A 215 17.98 -2.74 14.35
N VAL A 216 19.20 -3.27 14.17
CA VAL A 216 20.13 -3.51 15.29
C VAL A 216 20.80 -2.23 15.81
N ALA A 217 20.54 -1.06 15.19
CA ALA A 217 20.94 0.23 15.71
C ALA A 217 20.37 0.46 17.11
N LYS A 218 21.20 0.99 18.03
CA LYS A 218 20.87 1.10 19.45
C LYS A 218 19.69 2.03 19.73
N ASN A 219 19.55 3.11 18.95
CA ASN A 219 18.52 4.13 19.15
C ASN A 219 17.47 4.07 18.05
N GLY A 220 16.19 4.02 18.43
CA GLY A 220 15.04 4.02 17.51
C GLY A 220 14.42 5.40 17.25
N GLN A 221 14.93 6.48 17.87
CA GLN A 221 14.25 7.77 17.90
C GLN A 221 15.05 8.94 17.30
N ASN A 222 16.39 8.87 17.35
CA ASN A 222 17.24 9.99 16.92
C ASN A 222 17.09 10.28 15.41
N PRO A 223 17.12 11.58 15.02
CA PRO A 223 17.15 11.97 13.61
C PRO A 223 18.41 11.44 12.94
N GLN A 224 18.29 11.04 11.69
CA GLN A 224 19.36 10.42 10.91
C GLN A 224 19.82 11.24 9.71
N PHE A 225 19.08 12.29 9.36
CA PHE A 225 19.44 13.20 8.28
C PHE A 225 19.66 14.61 8.78
N THR A 226 20.55 15.31 8.13
CA THR A 226 20.70 16.76 8.25
C THR A 226 19.63 17.48 7.41
N ALA A 227 19.39 18.75 7.68
CA ALA A 227 18.37 19.54 6.97
C ALA A 227 18.68 19.70 5.48
N ASP A 228 19.95 19.85 5.11
CA ASP A 228 20.41 20.01 3.74
C ASP A 228 20.34 18.70 2.94
N GLU A 229 20.56 17.55 3.56
CA GLU A 229 20.33 16.23 2.94
C GLU A 229 18.84 16.02 2.63
N LEU A 230 17.95 16.32 3.59
CA LEU A 230 16.50 16.25 3.39
C LEU A 230 16.03 17.19 2.28
N ALA A 231 16.51 18.44 2.26
CA ALA A 231 16.21 19.39 1.21
C ALA A 231 16.67 18.90 -0.18
N ALA A 232 17.85 18.26 -0.24
CA ALA A 232 18.36 17.66 -1.47
C ALA A 232 17.51 16.49 -1.96
N ILE A 233 17.04 15.62 -1.05
CA ILE A 233 16.14 14.52 -1.38
C ILE A 233 14.82 15.06 -1.93
N VAL A 234 14.16 15.94 -1.17
CA VAL A 234 12.81 16.44 -1.50
C VAL A 234 12.81 17.24 -2.79
N SER A 235 13.79 18.15 -2.97
CA SER A 235 13.87 18.93 -4.21
C SER A 235 14.11 18.05 -5.43
N THR A 236 15.01 17.07 -5.31
CA THR A 236 15.29 16.15 -6.43
C THR A 236 14.09 15.25 -6.73
N ALA A 237 13.41 14.73 -5.70
CA ALA A 237 12.19 13.93 -5.89
C ALA A 237 11.09 14.73 -6.60
N LYS A 238 10.92 16.01 -6.23
CA LYS A 238 9.98 16.94 -6.86
C LYS A 238 10.28 17.16 -8.34
N ASP A 239 11.55 17.31 -8.71
CA ASP A 239 11.96 17.47 -10.13
C ASP A 239 11.56 16.27 -10.99
N TYR A 240 11.47 15.08 -10.40
CA TYR A 240 11.02 13.84 -11.04
C TYR A 240 9.53 13.50 -10.81
N GLY A 241 8.77 14.38 -10.16
CA GLY A 241 7.35 14.15 -9.85
C GLY A 241 7.10 13.01 -8.88
N MET A 242 8.08 12.65 -8.04
CA MET A 242 8.01 11.51 -7.14
C MET A 242 7.50 11.92 -5.75
N LEU A 243 6.51 11.18 -5.23
CA LEU A 243 6.05 11.30 -3.86
C LEU A 243 7.16 10.91 -2.88
N THR A 244 7.22 11.59 -1.73
CA THR A 244 8.21 11.31 -0.68
C THR A 244 7.55 10.77 0.60
N ALA A 245 8.13 9.75 1.20
CA ALA A 245 7.68 9.08 2.42
C ALA A 245 8.84 8.94 3.40
N ALA A 246 8.60 9.15 4.71
CA ALA A 246 9.61 9.02 5.74
C ALA A 246 9.18 8.11 6.88
N HIS A 247 9.90 7.01 7.10
CA HIS A 247 9.86 6.31 8.38
C HIS A 247 10.33 7.26 9.48
N ALA A 248 9.54 7.41 10.54
CA ALA A 248 9.94 8.19 11.70
C ALA A 248 9.19 7.78 12.97
N HIS A 249 9.93 7.49 14.03
CA HIS A 249 9.38 7.30 15.37
C HIS A 249 9.62 8.52 16.26
N GLY A 250 10.80 9.11 16.21
CA GLY A 250 11.20 10.23 17.06
C GLY A 250 10.78 11.59 16.53
N ASP A 251 10.36 12.46 17.41
CA ASP A 251 9.72 13.74 17.11
C ASP A 251 10.61 14.70 16.31
N GLU A 252 11.88 14.85 16.67
CA GLU A 252 12.81 15.76 16.00
C GLU A 252 13.04 15.37 14.52
N GLY A 253 13.19 14.07 14.22
CA GLY A 253 13.33 13.61 12.84
C GLY A 253 12.06 13.82 12.02
N MET A 254 10.88 13.68 12.63
CA MET A 254 9.61 14.04 11.99
C MET A 254 9.54 15.53 11.65
N LYS A 255 9.88 16.41 12.60
CA LYS A 255 9.90 17.87 12.38
C LYS A 255 10.77 18.24 11.19
N ARG A 256 12.00 17.72 11.15
CA ARG A 256 12.94 17.97 10.03
C ARG A 256 12.37 17.49 8.71
N ALA A 257 11.81 16.28 8.67
CA ALA A 257 11.22 15.69 7.47
C ALA A 257 10.02 16.51 6.96
N ILE A 258 9.10 16.90 7.85
CA ILE A 258 7.92 17.68 7.51
C ILE A 258 8.31 19.08 6.99
N ILE A 259 9.22 19.76 7.67
CA ILE A 259 9.72 21.10 7.27
C ILE A 259 10.43 21.03 5.92
N ALA A 260 11.16 19.96 5.63
CA ALA A 260 11.80 19.76 4.32
C ALA A 260 10.80 19.48 3.19
N GLY A 261 9.53 19.13 3.49
CA GLY A 261 8.47 18.88 2.53
C GLY A 261 8.19 17.41 2.24
N ILE A 262 8.58 16.50 3.11
CA ILE A 262 8.17 15.08 3.03
C ILE A 262 6.64 15.00 3.13
N LYS A 263 6.02 14.25 2.23
CA LYS A 263 4.56 14.22 2.09
C LYS A 263 3.88 13.26 3.07
N THR A 264 4.49 12.12 3.37
CA THR A 264 3.92 11.16 4.32
C THR A 264 4.92 10.80 5.42
N ILE A 265 4.43 10.81 6.66
CA ILE A 265 5.15 10.32 7.84
C ILE A 265 4.58 8.95 8.18
N GLU A 266 5.44 7.95 8.13
CA GLU A 266 5.11 6.56 8.43
C GLU A 266 5.33 6.31 9.93
N HIS A 267 4.40 5.60 10.57
CA HIS A 267 4.38 5.29 12.01
C HIS A 267 4.05 6.51 12.90
N GLY A 268 4.86 7.54 12.91
CA GLY A 268 4.66 8.75 13.72
C GLY A 268 4.57 8.52 15.22
N THR A 269 5.15 7.44 15.74
CA THR A 269 4.79 6.82 17.04
C THR A 269 5.00 7.72 18.26
N LEU A 270 6.02 8.57 18.26
CA LEU A 270 6.35 9.48 19.37
C LEU A 270 6.11 10.94 19.00
N MET A 271 5.15 11.19 18.11
CA MET A 271 4.82 12.53 17.62
C MET A 271 4.24 13.41 18.73
N GLU A 272 4.85 14.55 18.96
CA GLU A 272 4.39 15.56 19.92
C GLU A 272 3.30 16.47 19.31
N PRO A 273 2.45 17.10 20.14
CA PRO A 273 1.40 18.00 19.65
C PRO A 273 1.89 19.12 18.72
N SER A 274 3.08 19.66 18.94
CA SER A 274 3.69 20.68 18.07
C SER A 274 4.04 20.12 16.68
N THR A 275 4.40 18.87 16.58
CA THR A 275 4.68 18.19 15.30
C THR A 275 3.40 17.86 14.55
N MET A 276 2.31 17.53 15.27
CA MET A 276 0.98 17.43 14.66
C MET A 276 0.53 18.77 14.03
N ASP A 277 0.81 19.90 14.70
CA ASP A 277 0.55 21.24 14.13
C ASP A 277 1.35 21.49 12.85
N LEU A 278 2.62 21.01 12.80
CA LEU A 278 3.41 21.08 11.57
C LEU A 278 2.82 20.21 10.46
N MET A 279 2.35 18.99 10.77
CA MET A 279 1.69 18.13 9.77
C MET A 279 0.47 18.84 9.15
N VAL A 280 -0.38 19.45 9.97
CA VAL A 280 -1.52 20.22 9.48
C VAL A 280 -1.05 21.42 8.63
N LYS A 281 -0.06 22.18 9.12
CA LYS A 281 0.47 23.37 8.43
C LYS A 281 1.10 23.04 7.06
N TYR A 282 1.85 21.94 6.97
CA TYR A 282 2.57 21.54 5.75
C TYR A 282 1.78 20.54 4.90
N ASP A 283 0.52 20.29 5.24
CA ASP A 283 -0.35 19.37 4.49
C ASP A 283 0.25 17.95 4.33
N ALA A 284 0.94 17.48 5.38
CA ALA A 284 1.52 16.16 5.44
C ALA A 284 0.50 15.14 5.96
N TYR A 285 0.67 13.86 5.56
CA TYR A 285 -0.20 12.77 5.97
C TYR A 285 0.50 11.87 6.99
N LEU A 286 -0.24 11.39 7.98
CA LEU A 286 0.18 10.29 8.85
C LEU A 286 -0.29 8.95 8.24
N VAL A 287 0.63 8.01 8.11
CA VAL A 287 0.37 6.60 7.80
C VAL A 287 0.65 5.80 9.06
N PRO A 288 -0.36 5.44 9.88
CA PRO A 288 -0.16 5.10 11.28
C PRO A 288 0.46 3.72 11.53
N THR A 289 0.19 2.73 10.69
CA THR A 289 0.73 1.36 10.79
C THR A 289 0.62 0.76 12.20
N ILE A 290 -0.54 0.92 12.84
CA ILE A 290 -0.79 0.44 14.20
C ILE A 290 -0.59 -1.07 14.28
N SER A 291 -0.99 -1.78 13.22
CA SER A 291 -0.82 -3.22 13.05
C SER A 291 0.64 -3.66 13.27
N ALA A 292 1.59 -2.96 12.65
CA ALA A 292 3.02 -3.28 12.78
C ALA A 292 3.53 -3.07 14.21
N GLY A 293 3.14 -1.96 14.85
CA GLY A 293 3.50 -1.70 16.25
C GLY A 293 3.01 -2.81 17.19
N LYS A 294 1.76 -3.24 17.01
CA LYS A 294 1.17 -4.34 17.80
C LYS A 294 1.83 -5.68 17.50
N ALA A 295 2.06 -6.00 16.23
CA ALA A 295 2.73 -7.24 15.84
C ALA A 295 4.16 -7.32 16.35
N ALA A 296 4.93 -6.23 16.22
CA ALA A 296 6.30 -6.16 16.73
C ALA A 296 6.36 -6.36 18.24
N ALA A 297 5.46 -5.73 19.00
CA ALA A 297 5.38 -5.91 20.45
C ALA A 297 4.98 -7.34 20.84
N ALA A 298 4.02 -7.94 20.15
CA ALA A 298 3.59 -9.32 20.39
C ALA A 298 4.72 -10.32 20.10
N ASN A 299 5.43 -10.16 18.97
CA ASN A 299 6.55 -11.00 18.60
C ASN A 299 7.74 -10.84 19.56
N ALA A 300 7.99 -9.62 20.06
CA ALA A 300 9.05 -9.35 21.04
C ALA A 300 8.81 -10.02 22.41
N ALA A 301 7.56 -10.33 22.73
CA ALA A 301 7.20 -11.09 23.95
C ALA A 301 7.55 -12.59 23.84
N ILE A 302 7.83 -13.09 22.65
CA ILE A 302 8.22 -14.49 22.41
C ILE A 302 9.75 -14.60 22.58
N PRO A 303 10.24 -15.40 23.54
CA PRO A 303 11.68 -15.56 23.75
C PRO A 303 12.42 -16.00 22.48
N GLY A 304 13.48 -15.28 22.11
CA GLY A 304 14.32 -15.61 20.96
C GLY A 304 13.73 -15.24 19.59
N TYR A 305 12.54 -14.65 19.52
CA TYR A 305 11.99 -14.20 18.23
C TYR A 305 12.82 -13.07 17.62
N PHE A 306 13.18 -12.08 18.41
CA PHE A 306 14.07 -10.98 18.04
C PHE A 306 15.36 -10.98 18.83
N PRO A 307 16.46 -10.42 18.30
CA PRO A 307 17.62 -10.02 19.11
C PRO A 307 17.19 -9.08 20.26
N GLU A 308 17.86 -9.17 21.41
CA GLU A 308 17.49 -8.44 22.63
C GLU A 308 17.32 -6.92 22.43
N VAL A 309 18.25 -6.30 21.67
CA VAL A 309 18.20 -4.85 21.37
C VAL A 309 16.93 -4.46 20.61
N ILE A 310 16.40 -5.35 19.79
CA ILE A 310 15.18 -5.13 19.01
C ILE A 310 13.96 -5.40 19.87
N ALA A 311 13.93 -6.51 20.61
CA ALA A 311 12.83 -6.85 21.50
C ALA A 311 12.55 -5.72 22.49
N LYS A 312 13.60 -5.15 23.10
CA LYS A 312 13.48 -4.01 24.01
C LYS A 312 12.80 -2.81 23.35
N LYS A 313 13.23 -2.41 22.15
CA LYS A 313 12.63 -1.28 21.41
C LYS A 313 11.17 -1.56 21.02
N ALA A 314 10.87 -2.77 20.57
CA ALA A 314 9.51 -3.16 20.16
C ALA A 314 8.51 -3.09 21.32
N LEU A 315 8.91 -3.56 22.50
CA LEU A 315 8.09 -3.48 23.72
C LEU A 315 7.89 -2.03 24.22
N GLU A 316 8.88 -1.15 24.02
CA GLU A 316 8.79 0.25 24.42
C GLU A 316 7.94 1.09 23.46
N ILE A 317 8.18 0.97 22.15
CA ILE A 317 7.65 1.86 21.12
C ILE A 317 6.30 1.35 20.58
N GLY A 318 6.17 0.05 20.33
CA GLY A 318 5.00 -0.53 19.67
C GLY A 318 3.65 -0.16 20.29
N PRO A 319 3.48 -0.22 21.63
CA PRO A 319 2.21 0.11 22.28
C PRO A 319 1.74 1.57 22.11
N ARG A 320 2.65 2.49 21.75
CA ARG A 320 2.33 3.93 21.67
C ARG A 320 1.66 4.33 20.35
N SER A 321 1.78 3.55 19.28
CA SER A 321 1.31 3.89 17.94
C SER A 321 -0.19 4.26 17.92
N GLN A 322 -1.04 3.48 18.58
CA GLN A 322 -2.49 3.71 18.59
C GLN A 322 -2.91 4.98 19.35
N SER A 323 -2.27 5.28 20.49
CA SER A 323 -2.56 6.49 21.25
C SER A 323 -2.10 7.75 20.53
N THR A 324 -0.94 7.71 19.88
CA THR A 324 -0.46 8.84 19.07
C THR A 324 -1.34 9.07 17.86
N PHE A 325 -1.78 8.00 17.18
CA PHE A 325 -2.77 8.10 16.10
C PHE A 325 -4.06 8.81 16.57
N ALA A 326 -4.62 8.41 17.73
CA ALA A 326 -5.82 9.03 18.28
C ALA A 326 -5.65 10.53 18.50
N MET A 327 -4.50 10.96 19.04
CA MET A 327 -4.18 12.39 19.23
C MET A 327 -4.05 13.13 17.89
N ALA A 328 -3.33 12.56 16.94
CA ALA A 328 -3.11 13.14 15.62
C ALA A 328 -4.43 13.31 14.84
N TYR A 329 -5.27 12.26 14.84
CA TYR A 329 -6.59 12.31 14.22
C TYR A 329 -7.47 13.41 14.84
N LYS A 330 -7.57 13.45 16.18
CA LYS A 330 -8.33 14.48 16.91
C LYS A 330 -7.84 15.90 16.61
N LYS A 331 -6.55 16.06 16.33
CA LYS A 331 -5.92 17.36 16.02
C LYS A 331 -6.09 17.77 14.55
N GLY A 332 -6.70 16.93 13.73
CA GLY A 332 -6.98 17.18 12.31
C GLY A 332 -5.82 16.89 11.36
N VAL A 333 -4.86 16.08 11.79
CA VAL A 333 -3.82 15.55 10.89
C VAL A 333 -4.50 14.66 9.84
N LYS A 334 -4.15 14.82 8.58
CA LYS A 334 -4.64 13.99 7.49
C LYS A 334 -4.13 12.56 7.65
N ILE A 335 -5.03 11.59 7.58
CA ILE A 335 -4.72 10.17 7.73
C ILE A 335 -4.76 9.48 6.37
N ALA A 336 -3.73 8.70 6.07
CA ALA A 336 -3.68 7.77 4.96
C ALA A 336 -3.57 6.34 5.54
N PHE A 337 -4.39 5.42 5.05
CA PHE A 337 -4.37 4.03 5.54
C PHE A 337 -3.08 3.33 5.09
N GLY A 338 -2.41 2.67 6.02
CA GLY A 338 -1.25 1.82 5.76
C GLY A 338 -0.90 0.97 6.97
N THR A 339 -0.37 -0.24 6.74
CA THR A 339 -0.26 -1.29 7.74
C THR A 339 1.16 -1.67 8.12
N ASP A 340 2.14 -1.42 7.24
CA ASP A 340 3.49 -1.98 7.30
C ASP A 340 3.46 -3.53 7.31
N ALA A 341 2.54 -4.11 6.48
CA ALA A 341 2.50 -5.55 6.26
C ALA A 341 3.85 -6.05 5.73
N GLY A 342 4.33 -7.13 6.30
CA GLY A 342 5.72 -7.58 6.28
C GLY A 342 6.28 -7.58 7.70
N VAL A 343 5.95 -6.62 8.53
CA VAL A 343 6.12 -6.68 10.00
C VAL A 343 4.97 -7.50 10.62
N SER A 344 3.73 -7.24 10.22
CA SER A 344 2.59 -8.13 10.43
C SER A 344 2.40 -9.06 9.23
N PRO A 345 1.65 -10.18 9.37
CA PRO A 345 1.40 -11.09 8.26
C PRO A 345 0.66 -10.42 7.09
N HIS A 346 1.07 -10.72 5.86
CA HIS A 346 0.33 -10.36 4.68
C HIS A 346 -1.02 -11.08 4.62
N GLY A 347 -2.08 -10.35 4.32
CA GLY A 347 -3.46 -10.81 4.40
C GLY A 347 -4.18 -10.34 5.65
N ASP A 348 -3.46 -9.93 6.70
CA ASP A 348 -3.98 -9.33 7.94
C ASP A 348 -4.13 -7.80 7.84
N ASN A 349 -3.85 -7.21 6.71
CA ASN A 349 -3.85 -5.75 6.47
C ASN A 349 -5.15 -5.07 6.98
N ALA A 350 -6.30 -5.70 6.84
CA ALA A 350 -7.59 -5.14 7.23
C ALA A 350 -7.78 -4.99 8.75
N LYS A 351 -6.92 -5.60 9.59
CA LYS A 351 -6.93 -5.38 11.05
C LYS A 351 -6.67 -3.91 11.42
N GLU A 352 -5.98 -3.18 10.57
CA GLU A 352 -5.72 -1.74 10.76
C GLU A 352 -7.02 -0.94 10.87
N PHE A 353 -8.08 -1.28 10.11
CA PHE A 353 -9.39 -0.65 10.25
C PHE A 353 -9.92 -0.73 11.69
N GLY A 354 -9.88 -1.92 12.28
CA GLY A 354 -10.31 -2.14 13.66
C GLY A 354 -9.51 -1.31 14.66
N PHE A 355 -8.20 -1.18 14.47
CA PHE A 355 -7.33 -0.39 15.34
C PHE A 355 -7.58 1.12 15.20
N MET A 356 -7.79 1.61 13.97
CA MET A 356 -8.13 3.02 13.71
C MET A 356 -9.50 3.37 14.32
N VAL A 357 -10.49 2.51 14.17
CA VAL A 357 -11.84 2.69 14.76
C VAL A 357 -11.79 2.65 16.29
N ALA A 358 -11.08 1.70 16.88
CA ALA A 358 -10.88 1.63 18.33
C ALA A 358 -10.15 2.86 18.91
N ALA A 359 -9.39 3.58 18.07
CA ALA A 359 -8.73 4.84 18.43
C ALA A 359 -9.62 6.09 18.20
N GLY A 360 -10.89 5.90 17.80
CA GLY A 360 -11.90 6.97 17.70
C GLY A 360 -12.16 7.51 16.29
N MET A 361 -11.58 6.92 15.23
CA MET A 361 -11.90 7.30 13.84
C MET A 361 -13.18 6.59 13.39
N PRO A 362 -14.19 7.30 12.82
CA PRO A 362 -15.37 6.66 12.26
C PRO A 362 -15.01 5.66 11.16
N VAL A 363 -15.69 4.51 11.12
CA VAL A 363 -15.38 3.45 10.15
C VAL A 363 -15.48 3.91 8.70
N MET A 364 -16.42 4.78 8.38
CA MET A 364 -16.56 5.33 7.02
C MET A 364 -15.37 6.22 6.63
N GLU A 365 -14.78 6.94 7.58
CA GLU A 365 -13.55 7.72 7.34
C GLU A 365 -12.33 6.80 7.22
N ALA A 366 -12.26 5.72 7.98
CA ALA A 366 -11.21 4.71 7.84
C ALA A 366 -11.26 4.04 6.45
N ILE A 367 -12.46 3.71 5.95
CA ILE A 367 -12.64 3.20 4.57
C ILE A 367 -12.26 4.26 3.54
N ALA A 368 -12.62 5.53 3.75
CA ALA A 368 -12.21 6.63 2.87
C ALA A 368 -10.69 6.81 2.86
N ALA A 369 -10.01 6.66 4.02
CA ALA A 369 -8.56 6.68 4.11
C ALA A 369 -7.90 5.56 3.29
N ALA A 370 -8.49 4.36 3.28
CA ALA A 370 -8.02 3.19 2.52
C ALA A 370 -8.45 3.18 1.04
N THR A 371 -9.18 4.17 0.58
CA THR A 371 -9.72 4.23 -0.80
C THR A 371 -9.44 5.58 -1.44
N ILE A 372 -10.38 6.52 -1.37
CA ILE A 372 -10.31 7.82 -2.06
C ILE A 372 -9.11 8.67 -1.59
N THR A 373 -8.80 8.70 -0.29
CA THR A 373 -7.68 9.48 0.23
C THR A 373 -6.35 8.95 -0.30
N ASN A 374 -6.15 7.64 -0.25
CA ASN A 374 -4.94 7.00 -0.73
C ASN A 374 -4.79 7.11 -2.26
N ALA A 375 -5.90 6.99 -3.01
CA ALA A 375 -5.90 7.22 -4.46
C ALA A 375 -5.46 8.65 -4.81
N ASN A 376 -6.00 9.65 -4.09
CA ASN A 376 -5.61 11.05 -4.26
C ASN A 376 -4.13 11.28 -3.96
N LEU A 377 -3.64 10.69 -2.88
CA LEU A 377 -2.25 10.82 -2.44
C LEU A 377 -1.27 10.17 -3.45
N LEU A 378 -1.67 9.09 -4.11
CA LEU A 378 -0.91 8.46 -5.18
C LEU A 378 -0.97 9.22 -6.51
N GLY A 379 -1.83 10.24 -6.65
CA GLY A 379 -2.04 10.96 -7.91
C GLY A 379 -3.04 10.31 -8.87
N TYR A 380 -3.87 9.38 -8.37
CA TYR A 380 -4.87 8.63 -9.15
C TYR A 380 -6.31 8.96 -8.76
N ALA A 381 -6.55 10.23 -8.37
CA ALA A 381 -7.87 10.73 -7.95
C ALA A 381 -8.99 10.46 -8.95
N ASP A 382 -8.67 10.46 -10.25
CA ASP A 382 -9.64 10.36 -11.34
C ASP A 382 -9.82 8.92 -11.87
N SER A 383 -9.16 7.93 -11.24
CA SER A 383 -9.18 6.56 -11.75
C SER A 383 -9.26 5.46 -10.70
N LEU A 384 -8.91 5.73 -9.43
CA LEU A 384 -8.87 4.74 -8.35
C LEU A 384 -9.66 5.20 -7.12
N GLY A 385 -9.98 4.26 -6.23
CA GLY A 385 -10.50 4.51 -4.89
C GLY A 385 -11.98 4.90 -4.84
N GLN A 386 -12.72 4.83 -5.94
CA GLN A 386 -14.16 5.09 -5.96
C GLN A 386 -14.89 4.11 -6.89
N LEU A 387 -16.14 3.78 -6.54
CA LEU A 387 -17.07 3.13 -7.47
C LEU A 387 -17.78 4.23 -8.25
N LYS A 388 -17.29 4.52 -9.48
CA LYS A 388 -17.79 5.60 -10.32
C LYS A 388 -17.53 5.27 -11.80
N ALA A 389 -18.43 5.69 -12.69
CA ALA A 389 -18.22 5.52 -14.13
C ALA A 389 -16.89 6.16 -14.58
N GLY A 390 -16.14 5.44 -15.41
CA GLY A 390 -14.81 5.80 -15.89
C GLY A 390 -13.65 5.39 -14.96
N TYR A 391 -13.94 4.94 -13.74
CA TYR A 391 -12.91 4.47 -12.80
C TYR A 391 -12.55 3.01 -13.05
N THR A 392 -11.36 2.64 -12.65
CA THR A 392 -10.90 1.24 -12.69
C THR A 392 -11.83 0.36 -11.86
N ALA A 393 -12.18 -0.79 -12.39
CA ALA A 393 -13.05 -1.75 -11.72
C ALA A 393 -12.25 -2.56 -10.67
N ASP A 394 -11.84 -1.87 -9.61
CA ASP A 394 -11.26 -2.42 -8.39
C ASP A 394 -12.39 -2.45 -7.34
N ILE A 395 -12.91 -3.64 -7.05
CA ILE A 395 -14.17 -3.81 -6.29
C ILE A 395 -13.99 -4.92 -5.27
N VAL A 396 -14.41 -4.67 -4.03
CA VAL A 396 -14.47 -5.67 -2.97
C VAL A 396 -15.86 -5.74 -2.36
N ALA A 397 -16.19 -6.89 -1.74
CA ALA A 397 -17.44 -7.03 -1.01
C ALA A 397 -17.25 -7.83 0.28
N VAL A 398 -18.06 -7.47 1.28
CA VAL A 398 -18.16 -8.13 2.59
C VAL A 398 -19.61 -8.52 2.88
N ASN A 399 -19.82 -9.42 3.85
CA ASN A 399 -21.15 -9.93 4.16
C ASN A 399 -21.99 -9.01 5.08
N GLU A 400 -21.35 -8.19 5.90
CA GLU A 400 -22.01 -7.32 6.86
C GLU A 400 -21.60 -5.85 6.64
N HIS A 401 -22.49 -4.91 7.03
CA HIS A 401 -22.18 -3.49 6.92
C HIS A 401 -21.10 -3.09 7.94
N PRO A 402 -19.98 -2.46 7.50
CA PRO A 402 -18.86 -2.13 8.39
C PRO A 402 -19.21 -1.23 9.59
N GLU A 403 -20.25 -0.39 9.48
CA GLU A 403 -20.73 0.41 10.61
C GLU A 403 -21.36 -0.43 11.74
N LYS A 404 -21.85 -1.63 11.42
CA LYS A 404 -22.35 -2.58 12.43
C LYS A 404 -21.21 -3.37 13.04
N ASN A 405 -20.24 -3.75 12.20
CA ASN A 405 -19.12 -4.58 12.62
C ASN A 405 -17.91 -4.30 11.72
N VAL A 406 -16.92 -3.57 12.23
CA VAL A 406 -15.71 -3.22 11.46
C VAL A 406 -14.88 -4.45 11.08
N THR A 407 -14.94 -5.53 11.87
CA THR A 407 -14.14 -6.75 11.61
C THR A 407 -14.62 -7.52 10.37
N THR A 408 -15.79 -7.17 9.80
CA THR A 408 -16.22 -7.73 8.51
C THR A 408 -15.24 -7.39 7.38
N LEU A 409 -14.50 -6.26 7.50
CA LEU A 409 -13.48 -5.86 6.53
C LEU A 409 -12.29 -6.82 6.48
N GLU A 410 -12.07 -7.62 7.53
CA GLU A 410 -11.07 -8.70 7.57
C GLU A 410 -11.55 -9.96 6.81
N GLN A 411 -12.82 -10.00 6.42
CA GLN A 411 -13.48 -11.16 5.82
C GLN A 411 -14.06 -10.83 4.43
N VAL A 412 -13.23 -10.26 3.57
CA VAL A 412 -13.62 -9.96 2.19
C VAL A 412 -14.01 -11.25 1.46
N VAL A 413 -15.20 -11.29 0.86
CA VAL A 413 -15.76 -12.47 0.17
C VAL A 413 -15.71 -12.37 -1.35
N PHE A 414 -15.48 -11.17 -1.88
CA PHE A 414 -15.36 -10.90 -3.31
C PHE A 414 -14.23 -9.91 -3.55
N VAL A 415 -13.40 -10.19 -4.56
CA VAL A 415 -12.30 -9.32 -5.01
C VAL A 415 -12.27 -9.28 -6.53
N MET A 416 -12.43 -8.09 -7.09
CA MET A 416 -12.18 -7.76 -8.49
C MET A 416 -11.09 -6.70 -8.57
N LYS A 417 -10.11 -6.90 -9.43
CA LYS A 417 -9.07 -5.91 -9.76
C LYS A 417 -9.01 -5.74 -11.26
N GLU A 418 -9.09 -4.48 -11.71
CA GLU A 418 -9.04 -4.16 -13.14
C GLU A 418 -10.07 -4.96 -13.97
N GLY A 419 -11.29 -5.09 -13.43
CA GLY A 419 -12.40 -5.83 -14.06
C GLY A 419 -12.28 -7.36 -14.00
N THR A 420 -11.22 -7.86 -13.41
CA THR A 420 -10.91 -9.27 -13.32
C THR A 420 -11.22 -9.82 -11.94
N VAL A 421 -12.06 -10.85 -11.82
CA VAL A 421 -12.43 -11.50 -10.56
C VAL A 421 -11.31 -12.43 -10.09
N PHE A 422 -10.86 -12.26 -8.85
CA PHE A 422 -9.86 -13.09 -8.19
C PHE A 422 -10.44 -13.92 -7.05
N LYS A 423 -11.50 -13.44 -6.42
CA LYS A 423 -12.19 -14.12 -5.32
C LYS A 423 -13.69 -13.97 -5.46
N GLU A 424 -14.42 -15.07 -5.35
CA GLU A 424 -15.88 -15.09 -5.35
C GLU A 424 -16.38 -16.10 -4.31
N LYS A 425 -17.43 -15.72 -3.55
CA LYS A 425 -18.04 -16.55 -2.50
C LYS A 425 -17.00 -17.16 -1.55
N ASN A 426 -16.03 -16.34 -1.17
CA ASN A 426 -14.90 -16.73 -0.32
C ASN A 426 -13.96 -17.81 -0.90
N LYS A 427 -14.01 -18.04 -2.20
CA LYS A 427 -13.11 -18.97 -2.91
C LYS A 427 -12.28 -18.22 -3.94
N GLU A 428 -11.04 -18.67 -4.10
CA GLU A 428 -10.19 -18.21 -5.19
C GLU A 428 -10.77 -18.66 -6.54
N VAL A 429 -10.77 -17.75 -7.49
CA VAL A 429 -11.10 -18.06 -8.88
C VAL A 429 -9.84 -18.54 -9.56
N LEU A 430 -9.80 -19.85 -9.88
CA LEU A 430 -8.66 -20.46 -10.59
C LEU A 430 -8.58 -19.88 -12.00
N ARG A 431 -7.37 -19.63 -12.47
CA ARG A 431 -7.06 -19.12 -13.80
C ARG A 431 -6.02 -20.00 -14.47
N ASP A 432 -6.18 -20.20 -15.74
CA ASP A 432 -5.13 -20.72 -16.59
C ASP A 432 -4.17 -19.57 -16.91
N TYR A 433 -2.90 -19.71 -16.52
CA TYR A 433 -1.83 -18.75 -16.75
C TYR A 433 -1.07 -19.11 -18.04
#